data_c7d8b258c832ca2bb6cae1ed1a209d1b
#
_entry.id   c7d8b258c832ca2bb6cae1ed1a209d1b
#
_cell.length_a   1.000
_cell.length_b   1.000
_cell.length_c   1.000
_cell.angle_alpha   90.00
_cell.angle_beta   90.00
_cell.angle_gamma   90.00
#
_symmetry.space_group_name_H-M   'P 1'
#
loop_
_entity.id
_entity.type
_entity.pdbx_description
1 polymer ?
#
loop_
_entity_poly.entity_id
_entity_poly.type
_entity_poly.pdbx_seq_one_letter_code
_entity_poly.pdbx_strand_id
1 'polypeptide(L)'
;LLVYVESSASSVCELATEFLPYQNNKVGLSEEEATLMYVGILVDTNRFKTRTGSRTFEAAAYLKNLGVDPITAENLLKEDFGDFEAKTAIMKYARQYAQGIIIAAVDNNRVVNRTLMSQVADSLLNIKDMEASFVIGNIENGKVAVSARSKGTINVQIIMENMHGGGHFTMAALQREQTTVKAVEEELKQMIDAYIKENKEDDEDESDTAK
;
A
#
# COMPACT_ATOMS: atom_id res chain seq x y z
N LEU A 1 21.00 -26.56 -8.19
CA LEU A 1 20.25 -25.42 -7.66
C LEU A 1 18.77 -25.64 -7.99
N LEU A 2 17.89 -25.74 -7.00
CA LEU A 2 16.44 -25.81 -7.18
C LEU A 2 15.91 -24.37 -7.12
N VAL A 3 15.18 -23.94 -8.16
CA VAL A 3 14.46 -22.68 -8.18
C VAL A 3 12.98 -23.01 -8.25
N TYR A 4 12.20 -22.51 -7.29
CA TYR A 4 10.76 -22.64 -7.25
C TYR A 4 10.13 -21.24 -7.24
N VAL A 5 9.27 -20.97 -8.21
CA VAL A 5 8.56 -19.69 -8.34
C VAL A 5 7.07 -19.97 -8.47
N GLU A 6 6.30 -19.42 -7.56
CA GLU A 6 4.85 -19.52 -7.55
C GLU A 6 4.23 -18.12 -7.36
N SER A 7 3.78 -17.56 -8.45
CA SER A 7 3.27 -16.18 -8.48
C SER A 7 1.90 -16.01 -7.82
N SER A 8 1.16 -17.11 -7.64
CA SER A 8 -0.16 -17.10 -6.98
C SER A 8 -0.07 -17.15 -5.45
N ALA A 9 1.10 -17.48 -4.90
CA ALA A 9 1.28 -17.48 -3.45
C ALA A 9 1.20 -16.07 -2.87
N SER A 10 0.61 -15.94 -1.70
CA SER A 10 0.46 -14.66 -1.01
C SER A 10 1.78 -14.12 -0.48
N SER A 11 2.68 -15.00 -0.09
CA SER A 11 3.95 -14.67 0.55
C SER A 11 4.98 -15.80 0.43
N VAL A 12 6.24 -15.48 0.61
CA VAL A 12 7.30 -16.49 0.76
C VAL A 12 7.09 -17.36 2.01
N CYS A 13 6.50 -16.78 3.08
CA CYS A 13 6.18 -17.52 4.30
C CYS A 13 5.09 -18.58 4.06
N GLU A 14 4.09 -18.31 3.20
CA GLU A 14 3.12 -19.32 2.76
C GLU A 14 3.83 -20.49 2.08
N LEU A 15 4.64 -20.20 1.05
CA LEU A 15 5.39 -21.24 0.33
C LEU A 15 6.31 -22.06 1.23
N ALA A 16 7.06 -21.39 2.11
CA ALA A 16 7.94 -22.08 3.05
C ALA A 16 7.14 -22.98 3.99
N THR A 17 5.98 -22.53 4.48
CA THR A 17 5.11 -23.32 5.35
C THR A 17 4.60 -24.59 4.65
N GLU A 18 4.22 -24.49 3.38
CA GLU A 18 3.75 -25.65 2.59
C GLU A 18 4.81 -26.72 2.42
N PHE A 19 6.10 -26.38 2.41
CA PHE A 19 7.18 -27.34 2.30
C PHE A 19 7.52 -28.07 3.61
N LEU A 20 7.16 -27.51 4.77
CA LEU A 20 7.53 -28.08 6.08
C LEU A 20 7.05 -29.54 6.27
N PRO A 21 5.82 -29.92 5.91
CA PRO A 21 5.35 -31.30 6.08
C PRO A 21 6.12 -32.35 5.24
N TYR A 22 6.77 -31.90 4.15
CA TYR A 22 7.44 -32.79 3.18
C TYR A 22 8.94 -32.95 3.42
N GLN A 23 9.47 -32.30 4.45
CA GLN A 23 10.89 -32.43 4.77
C GLN A 23 11.21 -33.78 5.39
N ASN A 24 12.22 -34.48 4.85
CA ASN A 24 12.66 -35.79 5.33
C ASN A 24 13.26 -35.76 6.77
N ASN A 25 13.86 -34.65 7.13
CA ASN A 25 14.28 -34.38 8.50
C ASN A 25 13.19 -33.49 9.11
N LYS A 26 12.45 -34.02 10.09
CA LYS A 26 11.46 -33.23 10.84
C LYS A 26 12.16 -32.06 11.54
N VAL A 27 12.38 -30.98 10.79
CA VAL A 27 12.80 -29.71 11.37
C VAL A 27 11.56 -29.19 12.10
N GLY A 28 11.53 -29.38 13.43
CA GLY A 28 10.50 -28.78 14.25
C GLY A 28 10.72 -27.28 14.29
N LEU A 29 9.77 -26.50 13.83
CA LEU A 29 9.77 -25.06 14.13
C LEU A 29 9.43 -24.86 15.60
N SER A 30 10.14 -23.95 16.24
CA SER A 30 9.70 -23.42 17.53
C SER A 30 8.44 -22.57 17.36
N GLU A 31 7.74 -22.35 18.48
CA GLU A 31 6.55 -21.48 18.47
C GLU A 31 6.89 -20.05 17.98
N GLU A 32 8.06 -19.53 18.35
CA GLU A 32 8.54 -18.22 17.93
C GLU A 32 8.80 -18.16 16.42
N GLU A 33 9.44 -19.18 15.85
CA GLU A 33 9.71 -19.26 14.40
C GLU A 33 8.40 -19.38 13.62
N ALA A 34 7.47 -20.22 14.08
CA ALA A 34 6.14 -20.34 13.49
C ALA A 34 5.37 -19.00 13.58
N THR A 35 5.50 -18.28 14.70
CA THR A 35 4.88 -16.96 14.88
C THR A 35 5.45 -15.94 13.90
N LEU A 36 6.77 -15.90 13.67
CA LEU A 36 7.37 -15.01 12.70
C LEU A 36 6.94 -15.32 11.26
N MET A 37 6.83 -16.60 10.92
CA MET A 37 6.28 -17.00 9.59
C MET A 37 4.83 -16.56 9.42
N TYR A 38 4.02 -16.71 10.46
CA TYR A 38 2.63 -16.23 10.46
C TYR A 38 2.54 -14.71 10.32
N VAL A 39 3.41 -13.97 11.02
CA VAL A 39 3.55 -12.50 10.87
C VAL A 39 3.90 -12.13 9.42
N GLY A 40 4.80 -12.86 8.77
CA GLY A 40 5.13 -12.65 7.36
C GLY A 40 3.89 -12.79 6.44
N ILE A 41 3.05 -13.81 6.68
CA ILE A 41 1.78 -13.96 5.96
C ILE A 41 0.86 -12.77 6.23
N LEU A 42 0.71 -12.33 7.50
CA LEU A 42 -0.12 -11.18 7.86
C LEU A 42 0.31 -9.88 7.16
N VAL A 43 1.62 -9.64 7.06
CA VAL A 43 2.18 -8.45 6.41
C VAL A 43 1.86 -8.45 4.91
N ASP A 44 2.22 -9.54 4.20
CA ASP A 44 2.08 -9.62 2.75
C ASP A 44 0.62 -9.66 2.28
N THR A 45 -0.28 -10.16 3.12
CA THR A 45 -1.72 -10.24 2.83
C THR A 45 -2.52 -9.07 3.39
N ASN A 46 -1.86 -8.10 4.01
CA ASN A 46 -2.55 -7.05 4.78
C ASN A 46 -3.62 -7.64 5.71
N ARG A 47 -3.21 -8.59 6.56
CA ARG A 47 -4.10 -9.32 7.48
C ARG A 47 -5.23 -10.06 6.76
N PHE A 48 -4.89 -10.88 5.78
CA PHE A 48 -5.81 -11.68 4.95
C PHE A 48 -6.84 -10.84 4.16
N LYS A 49 -6.55 -9.56 3.88
CA LYS A 49 -7.43 -8.69 3.09
C LYS A 49 -7.12 -8.71 1.60
N THR A 50 -5.87 -8.97 1.23
CA THR A 50 -5.41 -8.93 -0.15
C THR A 50 -4.55 -10.15 -0.48
N ARG A 51 -4.54 -10.57 -1.75
CA ARG A 51 -3.71 -11.67 -2.26
C ARG A 51 -3.86 -12.98 -1.48
N THR A 52 -5.03 -13.25 -0.94
CA THR A 52 -5.31 -14.41 -0.06
C THR A 52 -6.10 -15.47 -0.81
N GLY A 53 -5.58 -16.68 -0.83
CA GLY A 53 -6.23 -17.86 -1.37
C GLY A 53 -6.48 -18.93 -0.28
N SER A 54 -7.11 -20.08 -0.65
CA SER A 54 -7.30 -21.21 0.27
C SER A 54 -5.97 -21.68 0.86
N ARG A 55 -4.91 -21.76 0.04
CA ARG A 55 -3.56 -22.16 0.45
C ARG A 55 -3.01 -21.27 1.58
N THR A 56 -3.27 -19.95 1.53
CA THR A 56 -2.86 -19.01 2.58
C THR A 56 -3.50 -19.37 3.93
N PHE A 57 -4.79 -19.72 3.95
CA PHE A 57 -5.48 -20.15 5.17
C PHE A 57 -5.01 -21.54 5.64
N GLU A 58 -4.69 -22.46 4.75
CA GLU A 58 -4.12 -23.76 5.08
C GLU A 58 -2.74 -23.61 5.74
N ALA A 59 -1.86 -22.75 5.19
CA ALA A 59 -0.57 -22.41 5.78
C ALA A 59 -0.75 -21.77 7.17
N ALA A 60 -1.68 -20.82 7.31
CA ALA A 60 -1.98 -20.19 8.58
C ALA A 60 -2.51 -21.20 9.62
N ALA A 61 -3.38 -22.13 9.22
CA ALA A 61 -3.87 -23.20 10.09
C ALA A 61 -2.74 -24.16 10.51
N TYR A 62 -1.84 -24.51 9.60
CA TYR A 62 -0.67 -25.33 9.92
C TYR A 62 0.21 -24.65 10.97
N LEU A 63 0.55 -23.37 10.78
CA LEU A 63 1.34 -22.59 11.75
C LEU A 63 0.61 -22.47 13.10
N LYS A 64 -0.72 -22.30 13.10
CA LYS A 64 -1.53 -22.29 14.31
C LYS A 64 -1.40 -23.60 15.10
N ASN A 65 -1.37 -24.74 14.43
CA ASN A 65 -1.18 -26.05 15.05
C ASN A 65 0.24 -26.23 15.65
N LEU A 66 1.21 -25.41 15.22
CA LEU A 66 2.55 -25.35 15.79
C LEU A 66 2.66 -24.45 17.03
N GLY A 67 1.54 -23.88 17.50
CA GLY A 67 1.48 -23.09 18.73
C GLY A 67 1.31 -21.58 18.53
N VAL A 68 1.24 -21.07 17.29
CA VAL A 68 1.11 -19.63 17.04
C VAL A 68 -0.11 -19.05 17.79
N ASP A 69 0.14 -18.02 18.59
CA ASP A 69 -0.90 -17.18 19.15
C ASP A 69 -1.11 -15.94 18.27
N PRO A 70 -2.28 -15.79 17.62
CA PRO A 70 -2.57 -14.64 16.77
C PRO A 70 -2.49 -13.29 17.51
N ILE A 71 -2.75 -13.26 18.82
CA ILE A 71 -2.64 -12.03 19.60
C ILE A 71 -1.18 -11.61 19.73
N THR A 72 -0.28 -12.56 19.98
CA THR A 72 1.16 -12.32 20.02
C THR A 72 1.67 -11.86 18.65
N ALA A 73 1.22 -12.50 17.57
CA ALA A 73 1.57 -12.09 16.20
C ALA A 73 1.11 -10.65 15.89
N GLU A 74 -0.11 -10.28 16.26
CA GLU A 74 -0.61 -8.90 16.08
C GLU A 74 0.14 -7.89 16.96
N ASN A 75 0.57 -8.28 18.16
CA ASN A 75 1.39 -7.40 19.01
C ASN A 75 2.74 -7.05 18.39
N LEU A 76 3.33 -7.95 17.62
CA LEU A 76 4.57 -7.69 16.88
C LEU A 76 4.38 -6.69 15.72
N LEU A 77 3.14 -6.51 15.25
CA LEU A 77 2.77 -5.58 14.19
C LEU A 77 2.23 -4.24 14.69
N LYS A 78 2.18 -4.03 16.00
CA LYS A 78 1.74 -2.75 16.55
C LYS A 78 2.79 -1.67 16.29
N GLU A 79 2.31 -0.51 15.91
CA GLU A 79 3.14 0.69 15.85
C GLU A 79 3.31 1.31 17.24
N ASP A 80 4.37 2.03 17.42
CA ASP A 80 4.56 2.81 18.64
C ASP A 80 3.74 4.11 18.61
N PHE A 81 3.62 4.74 19.80
CA PHE A 81 2.81 5.96 19.93
C PHE A 81 3.38 7.13 19.13
N GLY A 82 4.71 7.24 18.98
CA GLY A 82 5.35 8.30 18.21
C GLY A 82 5.02 8.20 16.73
N ASP A 83 5.05 7.00 16.16
CA ASP A 83 4.65 6.75 14.77
C ASP A 83 3.17 7.04 14.53
N PHE A 84 2.32 6.64 15.47
CA PHE A 84 0.88 6.96 15.43
C PHE A 84 0.64 8.47 15.46
N GLU A 85 1.32 9.20 16.36
CA GLU A 85 1.21 10.67 16.45
C GLU A 85 1.68 11.34 15.16
N ALA A 86 2.81 10.90 14.60
CA ALA A 86 3.37 11.42 13.37
C ALA A 86 2.43 11.21 12.16
N LYS A 87 1.83 10.01 12.03
CA LYS A 87 0.81 9.72 11.01
C LYS A 87 -0.42 10.61 11.16
N THR A 88 -0.93 10.71 12.38
CA THR A 88 -2.11 11.53 12.69
C THR A 88 -1.86 13.00 12.35
N ALA A 89 -0.65 13.49 12.58
CA ALA A 89 -0.26 14.85 12.25
C ALA A 89 -0.31 15.14 10.72
N ILE A 90 -0.08 14.15 9.87
CA ILE A 90 -0.24 14.25 8.42
C ILE A 90 -1.71 14.08 8.02
N MET A 91 -2.39 13.07 8.58
CA MET A 91 -3.77 12.75 8.24
C MET A 91 -4.75 13.91 8.44
N LYS A 92 -4.51 14.79 9.39
CA LYS A 92 -5.36 15.98 9.60
C LYS A 92 -5.40 16.96 8.41
N TYR A 93 -4.43 16.89 7.50
CA TYR A 93 -4.42 17.66 6.26
C TYR A 93 -5.22 16.98 5.13
N ALA A 94 -5.68 15.74 5.32
CA ALA A 94 -6.43 15.02 4.32
C ALA A 94 -7.77 15.70 4.02
N ARG A 95 -8.08 15.82 2.72
CA ARG A 95 -9.34 16.36 2.21
C ARG A 95 -9.77 15.51 1.02
N GLN A 96 -11.03 15.14 0.98
CA GLN A 96 -11.60 14.55 -0.22
C GLN A 96 -11.58 15.61 -1.32
N TYR A 97 -10.99 15.26 -2.47
CA TYR A 97 -10.88 16.16 -3.62
C TYR A 97 -11.96 15.88 -4.67
N ALA A 98 -12.11 14.60 -5.03
CA ALA A 98 -13.11 14.12 -5.97
C ALA A 98 -13.73 12.83 -5.43
N GLN A 99 -14.72 12.29 -6.14
CA GLN A 99 -15.30 11.02 -5.75
C GLN A 99 -14.23 9.92 -5.75
N GLY A 100 -14.05 9.27 -4.60
CA GLY A 100 -13.06 8.22 -4.42
C GLY A 100 -11.61 8.70 -4.29
N ILE A 101 -11.32 10.01 -4.31
CA ILE A 101 -9.95 10.54 -4.26
C ILE A 101 -9.75 11.46 -3.05
N ILE A 102 -8.70 11.17 -2.28
CA ILE A 102 -8.31 11.94 -1.10
C ILE A 102 -6.87 12.43 -1.22
N ILE A 103 -6.64 13.71 -0.89
CA ILE A 103 -5.32 14.36 -0.91
C ILE A 103 -5.00 14.87 0.49
N ALA A 104 -3.78 14.61 0.97
CA ALA A 104 -3.22 15.20 2.17
C ALA A 104 -1.98 16.03 1.81
N ALA A 105 -2.11 17.35 1.74
CA ALA A 105 -1.02 18.27 1.44
C ALA A 105 -0.50 18.93 2.72
N VAL A 106 0.74 18.60 3.12
CA VAL A 106 1.36 19.09 4.35
C VAL A 106 2.17 20.33 4.05
N ASP A 107 1.48 21.48 4.01
CA ASP A 107 2.10 22.81 3.75
C ASP A 107 2.39 23.56 5.05
N ASN A 108 3.36 23.08 5.83
CA ASN A 108 3.72 23.66 7.12
C ASN A 108 5.23 23.76 7.38
N ASN A 109 6.04 23.74 6.34
CA ASN A 109 7.53 23.75 6.38
C ASN A 109 8.15 22.60 7.20
N ARG A 110 7.37 21.61 7.63
CA ARG A 110 7.91 20.41 8.28
C ARG A 110 8.42 19.43 7.23
N VAL A 111 9.59 18.89 7.51
CA VAL A 111 10.13 17.75 6.75
C VAL A 111 9.39 16.49 7.17
N VAL A 112 8.84 15.78 6.20
CA VAL A 112 8.13 14.53 6.39
C VAL A 112 8.95 13.37 5.84
N ASN A 113 9.00 12.26 6.57
CA ASN A 113 9.66 11.06 6.11
C ASN A 113 8.82 10.40 5.00
N ARG A 114 9.47 9.96 3.90
CA ARG A 114 8.81 9.32 2.76
C ARG A 114 8.08 8.02 3.13
N THR A 115 8.67 7.22 4.02
CA THR A 115 8.03 6.00 4.53
C THR A 115 6.72 6.34 5.24
N LEU A 116 6.74 7.39 6.07
CA LEU A 116 5.56 7.87 6.77
C LEU A 116 4.48 8.38 5.80
N MET A 117 4.87 9.10 4.74
CA MET A 117 3.94 9.55 3.70
C MET A 117 3.26 8.36 3.01
N SER A 118 4.01 7.29 2.69
CA SER A 118 3.48 6.07 2.11
C SER A 118 2.51 5.37 3.05
N GLN A 119 2.85 5.24 4.31
CA GLN A 119 1.98 4.62 5.33
C GLN A 119 0.68 5.42 5.54
N VAL A 120 0.75 6.75 5.49
CA VAL A 120 -0.45 7.59 5.55
C VAL A 120 -1.30 7.41 4.29
N ALA A 121 -0.70 7.36 3.10
CA ALA A 121 -1.43 7.10 1.86
C ALA A 121 -2.17 5.75 1.93
N ASP A 122 -1.51 4.68 2.39
CA ASP A 122 -2.13 3.38 2.60
C ASP A 122 -3.27 3.44 3.64
N SER A 123 -3.09 4.20 4.72
CA SER A 123 -4.11 4.37 5.76
C SER A 123 -5.34 5.13 5.25
N LEU A 124 -5.15 6.14 4.40
CA LEU A 124 -6.25 6.91 3.79
C LEU A 124 -7.11 6.05 2.86
N LEU A 125 -6.54 5.03 2.22
CA LEU A 125 -7.31 4.07 1.42
C LEU A 125 -8.24 3.17 2.25
N ASN A 126 -8.03 3.05 3.56
CA ASN A 126 -8.95 2.32 4.44
C ASN A 126 -10.24 3.10 4.76
N ILE A 127 -10.32 4.37 4.37
CA ILE A 127 -11.55 5.15 4.47
C ILE A 127 -12.56 4.61 3.44
N LYS A 128 -13.82 4.49 3.87
CA LYS A 128 -14.90 4.03 2.99
C LYS A 128 -15.01 4.92 1.75
N ASP A 129 -15.25 4.29 0.61
CA ASP A 129 -15.46 4.93 -0.70
C ASP A 129 -14.22 5.67 -1.25
N MET A 130 -13.02 5.48 -0.66
CA MET A 130 -11.77 5.98 -1.21
C MET A 130 -11.11 4.93 -2.09
N GLU A 131 -10.75 5.31 -3.32
CA GLU A 131 -10.13 4.47 -4.34
C GLU A 131 -8.67 4.87 -4.63
N ALA A 132 -8.33 6.15 -4.46
CA ALA A 132 -6.96 6.64 -4.54
C ALA A 132 -6.65 7.67 -3.45
N SER A 133 -5.40 7.68 -3.01
CA SER A 133 -4.88 8.61 -2.00
C SER A 133 -3.55 9.19 -2.44
N PHE A 134 -3.37 10.48 -2.15
CA PHE A 134 -2.14 11.21 -2.44
C PHE A 134 -1.69 11.96 -1.20
N VAL A 135 -0.43 11.79 -0.82
CA VAL A 135 0.18 12.52 0.30
C VAL A 135 1.33 13.35 -0.24
N ILE A 136 1.26 14.67 -0.02
CA ILE A 136 2.25 15.66 -0.49
C ILE A 136 2.93 16.27 0.73
N GLY A 137 4.24 16.39 0.70
CA GLY A 137 4.99 17.05 1.79
C GLY A 137 6.42 17.39 1.43
N ASN A 138 6.99 18.30 2.22
CA ASN A 138 8.41 18.59 2.15
C ASN A 138 9.20 17.41 2.70
N ILE A 139 10.25 17.01 1.98
CA ILE A 139 11.20 15.98 2.42
C ILE A 139 12.60 16.59 2.60
N GLU A 140 13.54 15.80 3.07
CA GLU A 140 14.92 16.22 3.22
C GLU A 140 15.49 16.87 1.94
N ASN A 141 16.51 17.71 2.10
CA ASN A 141 17.18 18.44 1.03
C ASN A 141 16.29 19.44 0.26
N GLY A 142 15.24 19.96 0.87
CA GLY A 142 14.39 21.01 0.29
C GLY A 142 13.55 20.55 -0.90
N LYS A 143 13.31 19.25 -1.03
CA LYS A 143 12.46 18.67 -2.07
C LYS A 143 11.02 18.53 -1.58
N VAL A 144 10.09 18.56 -2.53
CA VAL A 144 8.70 18.14 -2.32
C VAL A 144 8.52 16.74 -2.89
N ALA A 145 7.85 15.86 -2.14
CA ALA A 145 7.50 14.52 -2.60
C ALA A 145 5.99 14.32 -2.60
N VAL A 146 5.55 13.41 -3.47
CA VAL A 146 4.20 12.86 -3.46
C VAL A 146 4.30 11.34 -3.32
N SER A 147 3.49 10.77 -2.46
CA SER A 147 3.24 9.34 -2.39
C SER A 147 1.80 9.09 -2.80
N ALA A 148 1.61 8.26 -3.83
CA ALA A 148 0.31 7.92 -4.40
C ALA A 148 0.01 6.43 -4.20
N ARG A 149 -1.24 6.11 -3.84
CA ARG A 149 -1.75 4.75 -3.67
C ARG A 149 -3.13 4.61 -4.29
N SER A 150 -3.46 3.40 -4.75
CA SER A 150 -4.77 3.07 -5.31
C SER A 150 -5.18 1.64 -4.95
N LYS A 151 -6.48 1.39 -4.91
CA LYS A 151 -7.07 0.05 -4.79
C LYS A 151 -7.13 -0.72 -6.12
N GLY A 152 -6.79 -0.08 -7.25
CA GLY A 152 -6.77 -0.70 -8.57
C GLY A 152 -7.84 -0.19 -9.55
N THR A 153 -8.72 0.71 -9.15
CA THR A 153 -9.68 1.39 -10.04
C THR A 153 -9.08 2.64 -10.69
N ILE A 154 -8.13 3.29 -10.02
CA ILE A 154 -7.45 4.50 -10.51
C ILE A 154 -5.98 4.15 -10.74
N ASN A 155 -5.49 4.41 -11.96
CA ASN A 155 -4.10 4.22 -12.30
C ASN A 155 -3.25 5.42 -11.82
N VAL A 156 -2.69 5.31 -10.61
CA VAL A 156 -1.86 6.38 -10.05
C VAL A 156 -0.49 6.51 -10.75
N GLN A 157 -0.06 5.48 -11.49
CA GLN A 157 1.17 5.54 -12.29
C GLN A 157 1.05 6.61 -13.38
N ILE A 158 -0.02 6.58 -14.18
CA ILE A 158 -0.25 7.55 -15.27
C ILE A 158 -0.27 8.97 -14.72
N ILE A 159 -0.99 9.19 -13.61
CA ILE A 159 -1.07 10.52 -12.98
C ILE A 159 0.33 11.01 -12.56
N MET A 160 1.14 10.14 -11.94
CA MET A 160 2.49 10.52 -11.51
C MET A 160 3.47 10.67 -12.67
N GLU A 161 3.38 9.85 -13.73
CA GLU A 161 4.23 9.96 -14.92
C GLU A 161 3.97 11.29 -15.67
N ASN A 162 2.73 11.74 -15.77
CA ASN A 162 2.37 13.06 -16.32
C ASN A 162 2.95 14.22 -15.50
N MET A 163 3.29 13.98 -14.24
CA MET A 163 4.00 14.92 -13.36
C MET A 163 5.51 14.66 -13.29
N HIS A 164 6.08 13.85 -14.20
CA HIS A 164 7.49 13.43 -14.21
C HIS A 164 7.90 12.60 -12.98
N GLY A 165 6.97 11.86 -12.39
CA GLY A 165 7.20 10.83 -11.39
C GLY A 165 7.25 9.45 -12.01
N GLY A 166 6.91 8.42 -11.23
CA GLY A 166 6.83 7.05 -11.71
C GLY A 166 6.36 6.07 -10.65
N GLY A 167 6.23 4.82 -11.05
CA GLY A 167 5.79 3.75 -10.15
C GLY A 167 5.10 2.62 -10.89
N HIS A 168 4.08 2.08 -10.27
CA HIS A 168 3.21 1.02 -10.79
C HIS A 168 1.75 1.45 -10.66
N PHE A 169 0.86 0.68 -11.25
CA PHE A 169 -0.56 0.97 -11.33
C PHE A 169 -1.18 1.41 -10.00
N THR A 170 -0.86 0.72 -8.91
CA THR A 170 -1.44 0.97 -7.57
C THR A 170 -0.54 1.73 -6.61
N MET A 171 0.73 1.94 -6.98
CA MET A 171 1.73 2.60 -6.13
C MET A 171 2.68 3.43 -7.00
N ALA A 172 2.65 4.75 -6.81
CA ALA A 172 3.51 5.65 -7.55
C ALA A 172 4.01 6.80 -6.66
N ALA A 173 5.04 7.50 -7.11
CA ALA A 173 5.62 8.60 -6.36
C ALA A 173 6.30 9.60 -7.29
N LEU A 174 6.49 10.81 -6.79
CA LEU A 174 7.40 11.78 -7.42
C LEU A 174 8.25 12.50 -6.35
N GLN A 175 9.35 13.06 -6.80
CA GLN A 175 10.15 14.00 -6.02
C GLN A 175 10.56 15.15 -6.93
N ARG A 176 10.47 16.37 -6.43
CA ARG A 176 10.78 17.57 -7.19
C ARG A 176 11.53 18.57 -6.34
N GLU A 177 12.52 19.21 -6.94
CA GLU A 177 13.28 20.31 -6.35
C GLU A 177 12.69 21.65 -6.76
N GLN A 178 13.06 22.72 -6.07
CA GLN A 178 12.72 24.10 -6.41
C GLN A 178 11.21 24.34 -6.62
N THR A 179 10.38 23.71 -5.80
CA THR A 179 8.92 23.85 -5.86
C THR A 179 8.34 23.95 -4.44
N THR A 180 7.04 24.18 -4.34
CA THR A 180 6.29 24.22 -3.07
C THR A 180 5.24 23.13 -3.04
N VAL A 181 4.84 22.70 -1.84
CA VAL A 181 3.73 21.76 -1.63
C VAL A 181 2.46 22.23 -2.34
N LYS A 182 2.16 23.52 -2.25
CA LYS A 182 0.97 24.12 -2.87
C LYS A 182 1.02 24.03 -4.40
N ALA A 183 2.16 24.33 -5.03
CA ALA A 183 2.31 24.25 -6.48
C ALA A 183 2.14 22.81 -6.98
N VAL A 184 2.72 21.83 -6.26
CA VAL A 184 2.59 20.41 -6.57
C VAL A 184 1.15 19.92 -6.36
N GLU A 185 0.46 20.41 -5.32
CA GLU A 185 -0.95 20.07 -5.08
C GLU A 185 -1.86 20.58 -6.21
N GLU A 186 -1.66 21.82 -6.66
CA GLU A 186 -2.45 22.38 -7.76
C GLU A 186 -2.22 21.64 -9.08
N GLU A 187 -0.97 21.31 -9.41
CA GLU A 187 -0.63 20.50 -10.57
C GLU A 187 -1.23 19.09 -10.48
N LEU A 188 -1.14 18.43 -9.31
CA LEU A 188 -1.74 17.13 -9.08
C LEU A 188 -3.26 17.15 -9.32
N LYS A 189 -3.95 18.18 -8.84
CA LYS A 189 -5.40 18.34 -9.08
C LYS A 189 -5.73 18.43 -10.57
N GLN A 190 -4.94 19.20 -11.33
CA GLN A 190 -5.10 19.29 -12.78
C GLN A 190 -4.90 17.93 -13.49
N MET A 191 -3.89 17.16 -13.07
CA MET A 191 -3.65 15.83 -13.64
C MET A 191 -4.74 14.83 -13.27
N ILE A 192 -5.28 14.91 -12.06
CA ILE A 192 -6.42 14.09 -11.64
C ILE A 192 -7.67 14.45 -12.46
N ASP A 193 -7.96 15.72 -12.66
CA ASP A 193 -9.12 16.18 -13.44
C ASP A 193 -9.01 15.73 -14.91
N ALA A 194 -7.83 15.84 -15.50
CA ALA A 194 -7.56 15.35 -16.85
C ALA A 194 -7.77 13.83 -16.94
N TYR A 195 -7.22 13.08 -16.00
CA TYR A 195 -7.38 11.62 -15.93
C TYR A 195 -8.85 11.20 -15.81
N ILE A 196 -9.62 11.86 -14.94
CA ILE A 196 -11.06 11.57 -14.76
C ILE A 196 -11.84 11.87 -16.05
N LYS A 197 -11.49 12.95 -16.76
CA LYS A 197 -12.16 13.31 -18.00
C LYS A 197 -11.89 12.29 -19.11
N GLU A 198 -10.65 11.92 -19.34
CA GLU A 198 -10.26 10.93 -20.34
C GLU A 198 -10.96 9.57 -20.10
N ASN A 199 -10.98 9.08 -18.87
CA ASN A 199 -11.61 7.79 -18.57
C ASN A 199 -13.17 7.84 -18.65
N LYS A 200 -13.81 9.00 -18.56
CA LYS A 200 -15.25 9.12 -18.79
C LYS A 200 -15.60 9.10 -20.28
N GLU A 201 -14.77 9.70 -21.11
CA GLU A 201 -14.94 9.69 -22.56
C GLU A 201 -14.77 8.26 -23.13
N ASP A 202 -13.82 7.49 -22.62
CA ASP A 202 -13.62 6.07 -23.00
C ASP A 202 -14.83 5.19 -22.62
N ASP A 203 -15.40 5.35 -21.42
CA ASP A 203 -16.60 4.61 -20.97
C ASP A 203 -17.85 4.93 -21.80
N GLU A 204 -18.03 6.17 -22.27
CA GLU A 204 -19.13 6.58 -23.14
C GLU A 204 -18.99 6.00 -24.56
N ASP A 205 -17.80 5.99 -25.13
CA ASP A 205 -17.52 5.44 -26.47
C ASP A 205 -17.68 3.90 -26.50
N GLU A 206 -17.30 3.17 -25.44
CA GLU A 206 -17.54 1.73 -25.34
C GLU A 206 -19.03 1.38 -25.22
N SER A 207 -19.82 2.24 -24.55
CA SER A 207 -21.27 2.04 -24.38
C SER A 207 -22.06 2.26 -25.69
N ASP A 208 -21.58 3.11 -26.59
CA ASP A 208 -22.22 3.38 -27.90
C ASP A 208 -21.84 2.37 -28.98
N THR A 209 -20.69 1.70 -28.84
CA THR A 209 -20.28 0.61 -29.77
C THR A 209 -20.90 -0.74 -29.44
N ALA A 210 -21.51 -0.90 -28.25
CA ALA A 210 -22.17 -2.14 -27.81
C ALA A 210 -23.70 -2.20 -28.08
N LYS A 211 -24.24 -1.20 -28.77
CA LYS A 211 -25.65 -1.16 -29.26
C LYS A 211 -25.71 -1.44 -30.74
#